data_6a592e2a8edd4f0c7a552ace3da3214e
#
_entry.id   6a592e2a8edd4f0c7a552ace3da3214e
#
_cell.length_a   1.000
_cell.length_b   1.000
_cell.length_c   1.000
_cell.angle_alpha   90.00
_cell.angle_beta   90.00
_cell.angle_gamma   90.00
#
_symmetry.space_group_name_H-M   'P 1'
#
loop_
_entity.id
_entity.type
_entity.pdbx_description
1 polymer ?
#
loop_
_entity_poly.entity_id
_entity_poly.type
_entity_poly.pdbx_seq_one_letter_code
_entity_poly.pdbx_strand_id
1 'polypeptide(L)'
;ISECLVGSEMCIRDRTHSAFSAHRGLPSAKLFTNLDQLTYGDTFTLRVLDKVLTYEIDQILIVEPHDVSALQIYDGMDLCTLVTCTPYGINSHRLLVRGHRVETSLAQLSVRISADALVIDPYIVAPIVAAPMLLILLILMLVTTSPKHKKRKGAERS
;
A
#
# COMPACT_ATOMS: atom_id res chain seq x y z
N ILE A 1 -8.00 16.44 -19.75
CA ILE A 1 -6.91 15.63 -19.13
C ILE A 1 -7.03 14.29 -19.81
N SER A 2 -6.08 13.96 -20.67
CA SER A 2 -5.95 12.58 -21.12
C SER A 2 -5.59 11.75 -19.90
N GLU A 3 -6.57 11.04 -19.34
CA GLU A 3 -6.29 10.00 -18.36
C GLU A 3 -5.40 8.98 -19.04
N CYS A 4 -4.11 9.05 -18.74
CA CYS A 4 -3.20 8.02 -19.15
C CYS A 4 -3.52 6.78 -18.34
N LEU A 5 -4.33 5.89 -18.90
CA LEU A 5 -4.57 4.57 -18.35
C LEU A 5 -3.22 3.86 -18.23
N VAL A 6 -2.92 3.36 -17.04
CA VAL A 6 -1.77 2.49 -16.77
C VAL A 6 -1.72 1.39 -17.82
N GLY A 7 -0.73 1.44 -18.73
CA GLY A 7 -0.57 0.46 -19.82
C GLY A 7 -0.50 1.03 -21.22
N SER A 8 -0.73 2.34 -21.44
CA SER A 8 -0.55 2.92 -22.77
C SER A 8 0.92 3.36 -22.92
N GLU A 9 1.59 2.77 -23.91
CA GLU A 9 2.99 3.17 -24.26
C GLU A 9 3.13 4.65 -24.60
N MET A 10 2.02 5.33 -24.87
CA MET A 10 1.97 6.74 -25.23
C MET A 10 2.32 7.67 -24.06
N CYS A 11 2.13 7.21 -22.82
CA CYS A 11 2.42 7.99 -21.60
C CYS A 11 3.84 7.80 -21.06
N ILE A 12 4.65 6.95 -21.68
CA ILE A 12 5.98 6.55 -21.19
C ILE A 12 7.07 6.95 -22.21
N ARG A 13 6.71 7.71 -23.22
CA ARG A 13 7.70 8.21 -24.18
C ARG A 13 8.48 9.36 -23.56
N ASP A 14 9.80 9.36 -23.82
CA ASP A 14 10.67 10.51 -23.58
C ASP A 14 10.00 11.78 -24.14
N ARG A 15 10.02 12.88 -23.34
CA ARG A 15 9.43 14.19 -23.67
C ARG A 15 7.91 14.28 -23.51
N THR A 16 7.35 13.65 -22.50
CA THR A 16 5.92 13.76 -22.16
C THR A 16 5.73 14.21 -20.72
N HIS A 17 4.55 14.70 -20.39
CA HIS A 17 4.15 14.98 -19.03
C HIS A 17 3.04 14.01 -18.62
N SER A 18 3.37 13.05 -17.80
CA SER A 18 2.43 12.06 -17.28
C SER A 18 1.84 12.51 -15.95
N ALA A 19 0.54 12.35 -15.75
CA ALA A 19 -0.12 12.66 -14.49
C ALA A 19 -0.79 11.41 -13.92
N PHE A 20 -0.50 11.10 -12.65
CA PHE A 20 -1.11 9.99 -11.92
C PHE A 20 -1.94 10.54 -10.76
N SER A 21 -3.22 10.22 -10.74
CA SER A 21 -4.13 10.63 -9.67
C SER A 21 -4.50 9.45 -8.79
N ALA A 22 -4.43 9.64 -7.47
CA ALA A 22 -4.90 8.65 -6.53
C ALA A 22 -5.51 9.29 -5.28
N HIS A 23 -6.39 8.55 -4.63
CA HIS A 23 -7.04 8.97 -3.41
C HIS A 23 -6.07 9.10 -2.23
N ARG A 24 -6.44 10.00 -1.31
CA ARG A 24 -5.79 10.17 -0.02
C ARG A 24 -6.74 9.76 1.09
N GLY A 25 -6.23 8.99 2.08
CA GLY A 25 -6.98 8.67 3.29
C GLY A 25 -8.05 7.59 3.17
N LEU A 26 -7.91 6.68 2.22
CA LEU A 26 -8.76 5.49 2.18
C LEU A 26 -8.37 4.53 3.32
N PRO A 27 -9.34 4.03 4.13
CA PRO A 27 -9.06 3.10 5.22
C PRO A 27 -8.42 1.78 4.76
N SER A 28 -8.73 1.36 3.53
CA SER A 28 -8.30 0.08 2.95
C SER A 28 -6.98 0.14 2.18
N ALA A 29 -6.48 1.34 1.85
CA ALA A 29 -5.28 1.48 1.02
C ALA A 29 -4.54 2.79 1.31
N LYS A 30 -3.24 2.72 1.52
CA LYS A 30 -2.42 3.91 1.80
C LYS A 30 -2.26 4.83 0.58
N LEU A 31 -2.34 4.33 -0.65
CA LEU A 31 -2.18 5.09 -1.89
C LEU A 31 -1.28 6.35 -1.73
N PHE A 32 -1.80 7.54 -2.07
CA PHE A 32 -1.08 8.82 -1.94
C PHE A 32 -1.29 9.51 -0.58
N THR A 33 -1.56 8.76 0.50
CA THR A 33 -1.83 9.33 1.83
C THR A 33 -0.67 10.16 2.35
N ASN A 34 0.57 9.73 2.11
CA ASN A 34 1.79 10.39 2.59
C ASN A 34 2.48 11.27 1.52
N LEU A 35 1.80 11.61 0.44
CA LEU A 35 2.38 12.41 -0.64
C LEU A 35 2.81 13.81 -0.16
N ASP A 36 2.18 14.34 0.88
CA ASP A 36 2.50 15.62 1.51
C ASP A 36 3.79 15.61 2.36
N GLN A 37 4.38 14.43 2.61
CA GLN A 37 5.65 14.31 3.33
C GLN A 37 6.86 14.43 2.41
N LEU A 38 6.65 14.37 1.10
CA LEU A 38 7.70 14.48 0.11
C LEU A 38 8.21 15.92 0.02
N THR A 39 9.51 16.06 -0.20
CA THR A 39 10.22 17.33 -0.30
C THR A 39 10.98 17.45 -1.62
N TYR A 40 11.42 18.65 -1.96
CA TYR A 40 12.26 18.86 -3.13
C TYR A 40 13.53 18.03 -3.05
N GLY A 41 13.90 17.38 -4.17
CA GLY A 41 15.05 16.48 -4.25
C GLY A 41 14.78 15.03 -3.82
N ASP A 42 13.62 14.74 -3.23
CA ASP A 42 13.20 13.36 -3.03
C ASP A 42 12.94 12.69 -4.37
N THR A 43 13.04 11.37 -4.42
CA THR A 43 12.80 10.62 -5.65
C THR A 43 11.63 9.65 -5.49
N PHE A 44 10.87 9.48 -6.56
CA PHE A 44 9.88 8.42 -6.66
C PHE A 44 10.08 7.60 -7.93
N THR A 45 9.62 6.36 -7.91
CA THR A 45 9.79 5.44 -9.04
C THR A 45 8.45 4.96 -9.55
N LEU A 46 8.32 4.94 -10.88
CA LEU A 46 7.22 4.28 -11.57
C LEU A 46 7.73 2.97 -12.15
N ARG A 47 7.04 1.89 -11.88
CA ARG A 47 7.29 0.61 -12.52
C ARG A 47 6.19 0.35 -13.55
N VAL A 48 6.58 0.29 -14.81
CA VAL A 48 5.67 0.05 -15.91
C VAL A 48 6.21 -1.12 -16.72
N LEU A 49 5.51 -2.26 -16.62
CA LEU A 49 6.00 -3.53 -17.17
C LEU A 49 7.41 -3.85 -16.63
N ASP A 50 8.39 -3.96 -17.53
CA ASP A 50 9.78 -4.29 -17.20
C ASP A 50 10.66 -3.04 -16.99
N LYS A 51 10.08 -1.84 -17.12
CA LYS A 51 10.83 -0.57 -17.00
C LYS A 51 10.61 0.04 -15.63
N VAL A 52 11.70 0.51 -15.03
CA VAL A 52 11.70 1.33 -13.81
C VAL A 52 12.09 2.74 -14.19
N LEU A 53 11.21 3.68 -13.95
CA LEU A 53 11.37 5.08 -14.29
C LEU A 53 11.51 5.86 -12.98
N THR A 54 12.63 6.56 -12.79
CA THR A 54 12.88 7.35 -11.58
C THR A 54 12.71 8.83 -11.89
N TYR A 55 12.02 9.53 -10.99
CA TYR A 55 11.78 10.95 -11.07
C TYR A 55 12.24 11.62 -9.78
N GLU A 56 12.93 12.74 -9.89
CA GLU A 56 13.33 13.61 -8.78
C GLU A 56 12.38 14.79 -8.69
N ILE A 57 11.89 15.09 -7.48
CA ILE A 57 10.88 16.11 -7.25
C ILE A 57 11.49 17.50 -7.44
N ASP A 58 10.91 18.24 -8.38
CA ASP A 58 11.29 19.61 -8.74
C ASP A 58 10.21 20.64 -8.45
N GLN A 59 8.95 20.21 -8.24
CA GLN A 59 7.86 21.13 -7.97
C GLN A 59 6.78 20.51 -7.08
N ILE A 60 6.34 21.28 -6.07
CA ILE A 60 5.22 20.92 -5.19
C ILE A 60 4.26 22.10 -5.16
N LEU A 61 3.01 21.88 -5.58
CA LEU A 61 1.98 22.93 -5.67
C LEU A 61 0.67 22.47 -5.04
N ILE A 62 -0.06 23.44 -4.48
CA ILE A 62 -1.46 23.25 -4.08
C ILE A 62 -2.29 24.16 -4.98
N VAL A 63 -3.21 23.57 -5.74
CA VAL A 63 -4.01 24.28 -6.73
C VAL A 63 -5.51 23.98 -6.55
N GLU A 64 -6.34 24.78 -7.17
CA GLU A 64 -7.78 24.50 -7.25
C GLU A 64 -8.06 23.27 -8.14
N PRO A 65 -9.19 22.57 -7.91
CA PRO A 65 -9.50 21.35 -8.66
C PRO A 65 -9.57 21.49 -10.18
N HIS A 66 -9.81 22.69 -10.66
CA HIS A 66 -9.95 22.99 -12.09
C HIS A 66 -8.69 23.59 -12.71
N ASP A 67 -7.68 23.88 -11.89
CA ASP A 67 -6.43 24.44 -12.39
C ASP A 67 -5.50 23.31 -12.89
N VAL A 68 -5.35 23.25 -14.20
CA VAL A 68 -4.49 22.29 -14.91
C VAL A 68 -3.22 22.94 -15.47
N SER A 69 -2.96 24.20 -15.15
CA SER A 69 -1.81 24.96 -15.68
C SER A 69 -0.46 24.29 -15.37
N ALA A 70 -0.35 23.65 -14.21
CA ALA A 70 0.85 22.95 -13.78
C ALA A 70 1.09 21.59 -14.50
N LEU A 71 0.12 21.12 -15.29
CA LEU A 71 0.21 19.84 -16.02
C LEU A 71 0.57 20.03 -17.50
N GLN A 72 1.05 21.20 -17.88
CA GLN A 72 1.44 21.48 -19.25
C GLN A 72 2.65 20.62 -19.68
N ILE A 73 2.67 20.28 -20.95
CA ILE A 73 3.79 19.55 -21.57
C ILE A 73 4.85 20.59 -21.95
N TYR A 74 6.07 20.33 -21.55
CA TYR A 74 7.24 21.11 -21.93
C TYR A 74 8.11 20.33 -22.90
N ASP A 75 8.39 20.94 -24.06
CA ASP A 75 9.21 20.28 -25.09
C ASP A 75 10.58 19.88 -24.55
N GLY A 76 10.92 18.62 -24.75
CA GLY A 76 12.23 18.09 -24.36
C GLY A 76 12.34 17.65 -22.90
N MET A 77 11.28 17.81 -22.10
CA MET A 77 11.24 17.35 -20.71
C MET A 77 10.39 16.08 -20.56
N ASP A 78 10.88 15.13 -19.80
CA ASP A 78 10.11 13.96 -19.33
C ASP A 78 9.70 14.22 -17.88
N LEU A 79 8.42 14.57 -17.70
CA LEU A 79 7.85 14.98 -16.41
C LEU A 79 6.78 14.00 -15.96
N CYS A 80 6.70 13.83 -14.65
CA CYS A 80 5.65 13.06 -14.02
C CYS A 80 5.08 13.82 -12.83
N THR A 81 3.75 14.00 -12.77
CA THR A 81 3.08 14.65 -11.65
C THR A 81 2.16 13.67 -10.93
N LEU A 82 2.36 13.55 -9.62
CA LEU A 82 1.47 12.83 -8.73
C LEU A 82 0.42 13.80 -8.18
N VAL A 83 -0.86 13.44 -8.30
CA VAL A 83 -1.99 14.30 -7.94
C VAL A 83 -2.83 13.64 -6.86
N THR A 84 -3.10 14.36 -5.78
CA THR A 84 -4.02 13.90 -4.73
C THR A 84 -4.86 15.04 -4.15
N CYS A 85 -5.89 14.69 -3.39
CA CYS A 85 -6.75 15.67 -2.72
C CYS A 85 -6.09 16.23 -1.45
N THR A 86 -6.29 17.53 -1.19
CA THR A 86 -5.81 18.22 0.01
C THR A 86 -6.78 19.35 0.40
N PRO A 87 -6.88 19.79 1.68
CA PRO A 87 -6.38 19.10 2.89
C PRO A 87 -7.11 17.77 3.14
N TYR A 88 -6.50 16.92 3.98
CA TYR A 88 -7.08 15.64 4.36
C TYR A 88 -8.50 15.79 4.90
N GLY A 89 -9.45 15.01 4.35
CA GLY A 89 -10.85 15.01 4.75
C GLY A 89 -11.70 16.16 4.18
N ILE A 90 -11.12 17.30 3.81
CA ILE A 90 -11.84 18.44 3.20
C ILE A 90 -11.82 18.33 1.68
N ASN A 91 -10.67 17.98 1.08
CA ASN A 91 -10.49 17.71 -0.36
C ASN A 91 -10.83 18.90 -1.28
N SER A 92 -10.74 20.13 -0.78
CA SER A 92 -11.07 21.35 -1.52
C SER A 92 -10.07 21.69 -2.62
N HIS A 93 -8.82 21.26 -2.47
CA HIS A 93 -7.72 21.55 -3.39
C HIS A 93 -7.06 20.26 -3.88
N ARG A 94 -6.08 20.41 -4.78
CA ARG A 94 -5.23 19.34 -5.26
C ARG A 94 -3.78 19.61 -4.90
N LEU A 95 -3.13 18.61 -4.33
CA LEU A 95 -1.69 18.60 -4.14
C LEU A 95 -1.06 17.96 -5.37
N LEU A 96 -0.20 18.69 -6.04
CA LEU A 96 0.58 18.26 -7.20
C LEU A 96 2.04 18.15 -6.78
N VAL A 97 2.62 16.98 -6.95
CA VAL A 97 4.04 16.71 -6.73
C VAL A 97 4.64 16.29 -8.06
N ARG A 98 5.38 17.19 -8.70
CA ARG A 98 6.00 16.96 -10.01
C ARG A 98 7.46 16.56 -9.84
N GLY A 99 7.89 15.62 -10.66
CA GLY A 99 9.29 15.26 -10.81
C GLY A 99 9.72 15.25 -12.27
N HIS A 100 11.01 15.51 -12.49
CA HIS A 100 11.66 15.31 -13.78
C HIS A 100 12.42 13.99 -13.80
N ARG A 101 12.56 13.41 -14.98
CA ARG A 101 13.24 12.14 -15.19
C ARG A 101 14.71 12.21 -14.81
N VAL A 102 15.17 11.24 -14.02
CA VAL A 102 16.58 11.03 -13.69
C VAL A 102 17.01 9.60 -14.00
N GLU A 103 18.30 9.38 -14.12
CA GLU A 103 18.83 8.03 -14.33
C GLU A 103 18.55 7.15 -13.11
N THR A 104 18.01 5.97 -13.37
CA THR A 104 17.68 5.01 -12.29
C THR A 104 18.97 4.39 -11.76
N SER A 105 19.31 4.64 -10.51
CA SER A 105 20.47 4.01 -9.87
C SER A 105 20.20 2.52 -9.59
N LEU A 106 21.28 1.70 -9.58
CA LEU A 106 21.18 0.28 -9.27
C LEU A 106 20.60 0.02 -7.87
N ALA A 107 20.81 0.94 -6.93
CA ALA A 107 20.23 0.88 -5.61
C ALA A 107 18.69 1.02 -5.64
N GLN A 108 18.15 1.83 -6.54
CA GLN A 108 16.70 2.02 -6.70
C GLN A 108 16.02 0.82 -7.41
N LEU A 109 16.76 0.10 -8.25
CA LEU A 109 16.27 -1.16 -8.84
C LEU A 109 16.09 -2.27 -7.78
N SER A 110 16.90 -2.25 -6.72
CA SER A 110 16.86 -3.24 -5.64
C SER A 110 15.88 -2.90 -4.53
N VAL A 111 15.35 -1.69 -4.49
CA VAL A 111 14.24 -1.35 -3.58
C VAL A 111 13.03 -2.19 -3.97
N ARG A 112 12.94 -3.37 -3.39
CA ARG A 112 11.67 -4.08 -3.32
C ARG A 112 10.69 -3.09 -2.74
N ILE A 113 9.66 -2.79 -3.49
CA ILE A 113 8.46 -2.20 -2.93
C ILE A 113 8.03 -3.19 -1.85
N SER A 114 8.41 -2.93 -0.61
CA SER A 114 7.67 -3.45 0.52
C SER A 114 6.30 -2.79 0.35
N ALA A 115 5.47 -3.43 -0.47
CA ALA A 115 4.05 -3.19 -0.38
C ALA A 115 3.74 -3.44 1.09
N ASP A 116 3.50 -2.37 1.81
CA ASP A 116 3.15 -2.34 3.24
C ASP A 116 1.72 -2.87 3.45
N ALA A 117 1.31 -3.73 2.58
CA ALA A 117 0.31 -4.74 2.83
C ALA A 117 1.09 -5.92 3.41
N LEU A 118 1.25 -5.94 4.72
CA LEU A 118 1.27 -7.19 5.47
C LEU A 118 -0.10 -7.83 5.14
N VAL A 119 -0.18 -8.45 3.96
CA VAL A 119 -1.27 -9.35 3.63
C VAL A 119 -1.02 -10.53 4.57
N ILE A 120 -1.55 -10.39 5.78
CA ILE A 120 -1.63 -11.50 6.72
C ILE A 120 -2.54 -12.49 6.02
N ASP A 121 -1.91 -13.50 5.43
CA ASP A 121 -2.61 -14.52 4.68
C ASP A 121 -3.59 -15.20 5.66
N PRO A 122 -4.92 -15.06 5.49
CA PRO A 122 -5.89 -15.61 6.43
C PRO A 122 -5.75 -17.12 6.56
N TYR A 123 -5.17 -17.80 5.59
CA TYR A 123 -4.87 -19.22 5.62
C TYR A 123 -3.76 -19.61 6.61
N ILE A 124 -2.89 -18.65 6.99
CA ILE A 124 -1.85 -18.89 8.00
C ILE A 124 -2.38 -18.57 9.40
N VAL A 125 -3.16 -17.51 9.54
CA VAL A 125 -3.68 -17.05 10.85
C VAL A 125 -4.79 -17.99 11.35
N ALA A 126 -5.67 -18.44 10.47
CA ALA A 126 -6.78 -19.32 10.83
C ALA A 126 -6.33 -20.60 11.57
N PRO A 127 -5.37 -21.39 11.07
CA PRO A 127 -4.92 -22.60 11.78
C PRO A 127 -4.15 -22.28 13.07
N ILE A 128 -3.41 -21.17 13.15
CA ILE A 128 -2.66 -20.78 14.35
C ILE A 128 -3.61 -20.48 15.51
N VAL A 129 -4.77 -19.88 15.24
CA VAL A 129 -5.77 -19.57 16.26
C VAL A 129 -6.69 -20.79 16.53
N ALA A 130 -7.06 -21.53 15.50
CA ALA A 130 -7.97 -22.67 15.62
C ALA A 130 -7.34 -23.85 16.35
N ALA A 131 -6.06 -24.13 16.13
CA ALA A 131 -5.39 -25.27 16.76
C ALA A 131 -5.38 -25.22 18.30
N PRO A 132 -4.97 -24.12 18.97
CA PRO A 132 -5.01 -24.05 20.42
C PRO A 132 -6.44 -24.06 20.98
N MET A 133 -7.41 -23.43 20.29
CA MET A 133 -8.82 -23.50 20.70
C MET A 133 -9.37 -24.93 20.66
N LEU A 134 -9.11 -25.67 19.59
CA LEU A 134 -9.49 -27.09 19.48
C LEU A 134 -8.82 -27.95 20.54
N LEU A 135 -7.55 -27.70 20.83
CA LEU A 135 -6.81 -28.44 21.86
C LEU A 135 -7.38 -28.21 23.26
N ILE A 136 -7.74 -26.95 23.58
CA ILE A 136 -8.43 -26.62 24.85
C ILE A 136 -9.79 -27.32 24.94
N LEU A 137 -10.58 -27.28 23.88
CA LEU A 137 -11.88 -27.98 23.82
C LEU A 137 -11.73 -29.48 24.02
N LEU A 138 -10.73 -30.10 23.39
CA LEU A 138 -10.45 -31.53 23.52
C LEU A 138 -10.04 -31.90 24.95
N ILE A 139 -9.20 -31.08 25.59
CA ILE A 139 -8.80 -31.27 26.99
C ILE A 139 -10.03 -31.15 27.93
N LEU A 140 -10.86 -30.14 27.73
CA LEU A 140 -12.09 -29.96 28.51
C LEU A 140 -13.02 -31.15 28.33
N MET A 141 -13.17 -31.66 27.11
CA MET A 141 -14.01 -32.83 26.82
C MET A 141 -13.47 -34.08 27.52
N LEU A 142 -12.16 -34.31 27.47
CA LEU A 142 -11.52 -35.44 28.15
C LEU A 142 -11.66 -35.38 29.67
N VAL A 143 -11.53 -34.18 30.26
CA VAL A 143 -11.69 -33.96 31.71
C VAL A 143 -13.14 -34.17 32.15
N THR A 144 -14.11 -33.66 31.37
CA THR A 144 -15.54 -33.79 31.70
C THR A 144 -16.08 -35.21 31.42
N THR A 145 -15.51 -35.91 30.42
CA THR A 145 -15.95 -37.26 30.04
C THR A 145 -15.20 -38.37 30.79
N SER A 146 -14.12 -38.03 31.56
CA SER A 146 -13.38 -38.99 32.34
C SER A 146 -14.27 -39.60 33.44
N PRO A 147 -14.60 -40.91 33.42
CA PRO A 147 -15.44 -41.51 34.43
C PRO A 147 -14.69 -41.50 35.77
N LYS A 148 -15.28 -40.81 36.78
CA LYS A 148 -14.79 -40.84 38.14
C LYS A 148 -14.72 -42.31 38.57
N HIS A 149 -13.51 -42.84 38.71
CA HIS A 149 -13.25 -44.18 39.25
C HIS A 149 -13.77 -44.18 40.68
N LYS A 150 -14.99 -44.71 40.88
CA LYS A 150 -15.65 -44.90 42.18
C LYS A 150 -14.86 -45.93 42.94
N LYS A 151 -13.97 -45.52 43.87
CA LYS A 151 -13.31 -46.41 44.82
C LYS A 151 -14.39 -47.13 45.64
N ARG A 152 -14.66 -48.39 45.35
CA ARG A 152 -15.37 -49.30 46.24
C ARG A 152 -14.53 -49.51 47.48
N LYS A 153 -14.86 -48.90 48.59
CA LYS A 153 -14.48 -49.32 49.90
C LYS A 153 -15.22 -50.63 50.22
N GLY A 154 -14.53 -51.75 50.12
CA GLY A 154 -15.00 -53.01 50.66
C GLY A 154 -15.11 -52.87 52.18
N ALA A 155 -16.31 -53.00 52.68
CA ALA A 155 -16.51 -53.20 54.11
C ALA A 155 -16.16 -54.65 54.43
N GLU A 156 -15.13 -54.84 55.22
CA GLU A 156 -14.87 -56.08 55.92
C GLU A 156 -15.59 -56.02 57.26
N ARG A 157 -16.50 -56.91 57.45
CA ARG A 157 -17.10 -57.25 58.74
C ARG A 157 -17.09 -58.72 58.88
N SER A 158 -16.34 -59.25 59.75
CA SER A 158 -16.71 -60.08 60.90
C SER A 158 -15.47 -60.75 61.43
#